data_53dbbe4b7b88a77fc110f232f8f5cc0e
#
_entry.id   53dbbe4b7b88a77fc110f232f8f5cc0e
#
_cell.length_a   1.000
_cell.length_b   1.000
_cell.length_c   1.000
_cell.angle_alpha   90.00
_cell.angle_beta   90.00
_cell.angle_gamma   90.00
#
_symmetry.space_group_name_H-M   'P 1'
#
loop_
_entity.id
_entity.type
_entity.pdbx_description
1 polymer ?
#
loop_
_entity_poly.entity_id
_entity_poly.type
_entity_poly.pdbx_seq_one_letter_code
_entity_poly.pdbx_strand_id
1 'polypeptide(L)'
;MSLSTFSSAPYTSAPAMLVRRRIATYFVGGIDQIPGLVTTLTQHGKLIHELSVDVREGVRESSMVSTVLVSPDALDALLDALRELSSVVSAELA
;
A
#
# COMPACT_ATOMS: atom_id res chain seq x y z
N MET A 1 2.23 16.42 38.37
CA MET A 1 2.10 16.14 37.82
C MET A 1 2.18 16.02 37.26
N SER A 2 2.41 16.17 37.03
CA SER A 2 2.46 15.83 36.22
C SER A 2 2.72 15.51 35.61
N LEU A 3 2.98 15.51 35.40
CA LEU A 3 3.16 14.98 34.66
C LEU A 3 3.31 14.52 34.02
N SER A 4 3.52 14.62 34.06
CA SER A 4 3.69 14.00 33.31
C SER A 4 3.57 13.45 32.81
N THR A 5 3.54 13.39 32.91
CA THR A 5 3.33 12.69 32.30
C THR A 5 3.11 12.43 31.57
N PHE A 6 3.26 12.65 31.34
CA PHE A 6 3.02 12.31 30.45
C PHE A 6 3.35 12.02 29.78
N SER A 7 3.68 12.24 29.84
CA SER A 7 4.04 12.04 29.14
C SER A 7 4.59 11.44 28.68
N SER A 8 5.05 11.50 28.70
CA SER A 8 5.85 10.65 28.22
C SER A 8 5.37 9.63 27.50
N ALA A 9 4.65 9.18 27.85
CA ALA A 9 4.11 8.19 27.11
C ALA A 9 4.06 8.42 25.70
N PRO A 10 3.83 9.47 25.27
CA PRO A 10 3.60 9.62 23.92
C PRO A 10 4.74 9.38 23.09
N TYR A 11 5.85 9.41 23.57
CA TYR A 11 6.82 9.33 22.64
C TYR A 11 7.17 8.09 22.25
N THR A 12 7.16 7.22 23.04
CA THR A 12 7.43 5.93 22.63
C THR A 12 6.43 5.50 21.71
N SER A 13 5.32 6.10 21.78
CA SER A 13 4.34 5.79 20.83
C SER A 13 4.25 6.89 19.84
N ALA A 14 5.30 7.60 19.69
CA ALA A 14 5.33 8.59 18.64
C ALA A 14 4.92 7.93 17.34
N PRO A 15 4.06 8.54 16.59
CA PRO A 15 3.62 7.95 15.34
C PRO A 15 4.80 7.75 14.45
N ALA A 16 4.82 6.63 13.81
CA ALA A 16 5.80 6.37 12.80
C ALA A 16 5.70 7.45 11.75
N MET A 17 6.82 7.87 11.23
CA MET A 17 6.81 8.84 10.16
C MET A 17 6.11 8.24 8.97
N LEU A 18 5.10 8.91 8.48
CA LEU A 18 4.40 8.49 7.29
C LEU A 18 5.03 9.18 6.09
N VAL A 19 5.26 8.40 5.06
CA VAL A 19 5.81 8.92 3.82
C VAL A 19 4.86 8.60 2.68
N ARG A 20 4.91 9.41 1.64
CA ARG A 20 4.13 9.20 0.45
C ARG A 20 4.96 8.37 -0.51
N ARG A 21 4.42 7.23 -0.92
CA ARG A 21 5.14 6.33 -1.82
C ARG A 21 4.26 5.94 -2.99
N ARG A 22 4.89 5.82 -4.13
CA ARG A 22 4.22 5.44 -5.35
C ARG A 22 4.58 4.00 -5.65
N ILE A 23 3.56 3.17 -5.90
CA ILE A 23 3.73 1.74 -6.11
C ILE A 23 3.16 1.38 -7.47
N ALA A 24 3.94 0.64 -8.24
CA ALA A 24 3.48 0.08 -9.50
C ALA A 24 3.23 -1.40 -9.30
N THR A 25 2.00 -1.83 -9.60
CA THR A 25 1.61 -3.23 -9.48
C THR A 25 1.20 -3.73 -10.85
N TYR A 26 1.80 -4.82 -11.30
CA TYR A 26 1.43 -5.45 -12.56
C TYR A 26 0.72 -6.74 -12.26
N PHE A 27 -0.42 -6.94 -12.90
CA PHE A 27 -1.27 -8.10 -12.60
C PHE A 27 -1.96 -8.61 -13.85
N VAL A 28 -2.47 -9.84 -13.78
CA VAL A 28 -3.24 -10.43 -14.85
C VAL A 28 -4.66 -10.61 -14.37
N GLY A 29 -5.60 -10.63 -15.29
CA GLY A 29 -6.99 -10.94 -14.95
C GLY A 29 -7.99 -9.88 -15.26
N GLY A 30 -7.69 -8.65 -15.32
CA GLY A 30 -8.64 -7.61 -15.69
C GLY A 30 -9.29 -6.93 -14.49
N ILE A 31 -10.44 -6.30 -14.73
CA ILE A 31 -11.04 -5.40 -13.75
C ILE A 31 -11.54 -6.11 -12.49
N ASP A 32 -11.85 -7.38 -12.58
CA ASP A 32 -12.30 -8.13 -11.43
C ASP A 32 -11.21 -8.32 -10.38
N GLN A 33 -9.95 -8.05 -10.72
CA GLN A 33 -8.86 -8.13 -9.76
C GLN A 33 -8.71 -6.84 -8.95
N ILE A 34 -9.29 -5.75 -9.39
CA ILE A 34 -9.12 -4.45 -8.75
C ILE A 34 -9.59 -4.43 -7.29
N PRO A 35 -10.77 -4.98 -6.94
CA PRO A 35 -11.20 -4.94 -5.54
C PRO A 35 -10.20 -5.58 -4.59
N GLY A 36 -9.60 -6.71 -4.96
CA GLY A 36 -8.61 -7.36 -4.11
C GLY A 36 -7.35 -6.53 -3.96
N LEU A 37 -6.91 -5.90 -5.04
CA LEU A 37 -5.74 -5.02 -5.00
C LEU A 37 -5.99 -3.82 -4.10
N VAL A 38 -7.14 -3.18 -4.24
CA VAL A 38 -7.48 -2.02 -3.43
C VAL A 38 -7.63 -2.40 -1.96
N THR A 39 -8.24 -3.54 -1.68
CA THR A 39 -8.37 -4.03 -0.31
C THR A 39 -6.99 -4.20 0.33
N THR A 40 -6.05 -4.78 -0.40
CA THR A 40 -4.69 -4.97 0.12
C THR A 40 -4.02 -3.63 0.39
N LEU A 41 -4.19 -2.65 -0.50
CA LEU A 41 -3.65 -1.33 -0.29
C LEU A 41 -4.22 -0.69 0.98
N THR A 42 -5.52 -0.82 1.19
CA THR A 42 -6.17 -0.18 2.34
C THR A 42 -5.88 -0.88 3.65
N GLN A 43 -5.54 -2.15 3.60
CA GLN A 43 -5.20 -2.89 4.82
C GLN A 43 -3.83 -2.48 5.38
N HIS A 44 -2.93 -2.07 4.52
CA HIS A 44 -1.55 -1.77 4.92
C HIS A 44 -1.21 -0.30 4.85
N GLY A 45 -1.85 0.45 3.97
CA GLY A 45 -1.62 1.88 3.85
C GLY A 45 -2.57 2.67 4.73
N LYS A 46 -2.18 3.87 5.10
CA LYS A 46 -3.05 4.74 5.89
C LYS A 46 -4.03 5.48 5.00
N LEU A 47 -3.58 5.87 3.84
CA LEU A 47 -4.41 6.67 2.94
C LEU A 47 -3.91 6.47 1.52
N ILE A 48 -4.84 6.28 0.61
CA ILE A 48 -4.53 6.23 -0.81
C ILE A 48 -4.83 7.61 -1.39
N HIS A 49 -3.81 8.27 -1.91
CA HIS A 49 -3.96 9.59 -2.49
C HIS A 49 -4.37 9.54 -3.96
N GLU A 50 -3.81 8.60 -4.68
CA GLU A 50 -4.08 8.47 -6.11
C GLU A 50 -4.12 7.03 -6.50
N LEU A 51 -4.93 6.72 -7.49
CA LEU A 51 -5.04 5.39 -8.02
C LEU A 51 -5.29 5.50 -9.52
N SER A 52 -4.43 4.88 -10.30
CA SER A 52 -4.56 4.88 -11.75
C SER A 52 -4.43 3.45 -12.23
N VAL A 53 -5.35 3.00 -13.05
CA VAL A 53 -5.37 1.62 -13.51
C VAL A 53 -5.45 1.59 -15.02
N ASP A 54 -4.61 0.76 -15.63
CA ASP A 54 -4.65 0.49 -17.05
C ASP A 54 -4.93 -1.00 -17.22
N VAL A 55 -6.19 -1.32 -17.49
CA VAL A 55 -6.62 -2.72 -17.57
C VAL A 55 -6.45 -3.22 -18.99
N ARG A 56 -5.74 -4.35 -19.11
CA ARG A 56 -5.54 -5.02 -20.37
C ARG A 56 -6.02 -6.45 -20.23
N GLU A 57 -7.02 -6.78 -20.99
CA GLU A 57 -7.63 -8.09 -20.87
C GLU A 57 -6.88 -9.14 -21.66
N GLY A 58 -7.22 -10.39 -21.40
CA GLY A 58 -6.57 -11.51 -22.04
C GLY A 58 -5.29 -11.88 -21.33
N VAL A 59 -4.25 -12.18 -22.09
CA VAL A 59 -2.97 -12.62 -21.53
C VAL A 59 -2.06 -11.45 -21.19
N ARG A 60 -2.49 -10.23 -21.46
CA ARG A 60 -1.65 -9.08 -21.20
C ARG A 60 -1.71 -8.69 -19.74
N GLU A 61 -0.59 -8.14 -19.26
CA GLU A 61 -0.55 -7.60 -17.91
C GLU A 61 -1.26 -6.27 -17.85
N SER A 62 -2.06 -6.10 -16.82
CA SER A 62 -2.62 -4.80 -16.49
C SER A 62 -1.71 -4.14 -15.47
N SER A 63 -1.86 -2.84 -15.30
CA SER A 63 -1.04 -2.13 -14.33
C SER A 63 -1.89 -1.22 -13.46
N MET A 64 -1.46 -1.06 -12.23
CA MET A 64 -2.08 -0.14 -11.29
C MET A 64 -0.97 0.65 -10.63
N VAL A 65 -1.05 1.97 -10.72
CA VAL A 65 -0.13 2.84 -10.04
C VAL A 65 -0.89 3.51 -8.92
N SER A 66 -0.40 3.36 -7.70
CA SER A 66 -1.05 3.95 -6.54
C SER A 66 -0.05 4.79 -5.76
N THR A 67 -0.53 5.89 -5.20
CA THR A 67 0.26 6.71 -4.30
C THR A 67 -0.37 6.57 -2.92
N VAL A 68 0.41 6.05 -1.98
CA VAL A 68 -0.09 5.75 -0.64
C VAL A 68 0.72 6.48 0.41
N LEU A 69 0.06 6.79 1.52
CA LEU A 69 0.72 7.33 2.69
C LEU A 69 0.92 6.16 3.64
N VAL A 70 2.16 5.87 3.99
CA VAL A 70 2.49 4.64 4.68
C VAL A 70 3.78 4.82 5.49
N SER A 71 3.91 4.10 6.59
CA SER A 71 5.18 4.10 7.32
C SER A 71 6.17 3.20 6.59
N PRO A 72 7.47 3.43 6.76
CA PRO A 72 8.47 2.59 6.10
C PRO A 72 8.31 1.10 6.41
N ASP A 73 7.99 0.76 7.66
CA ASP A 73 7.80 -0.65 8.02
C ASP A 73 6.58 -1.24 7.35
N ALA A 74 5.50 -0.48 7.32
CA ALA A 74 4.27 -0.95 6.68
C ALA A 74 4.42 -1.04 5.17
N LEU A 75 5.33 -0.27 4.59
CA LEU A 75 5.58 -0.32 3.16
C LEU A 75 6.08 -1.70 2.73
N ASP A 76 7.03 -2.27 3.48
CA ASP A 76 7.54 -3.59 3.14
C ASP A 76 6.42 -4.64 3.25
N ALA A 77 5.61 -4.56 4.29
CA ALA A 77 4.49 -5.47 4.45
C ALA A 77 3.48 -5.31 3.32
N LEU A 78 3.24 -4.09 2.89
CA LEU A 78 2.33 -3.82 1.79
C LEU A 78 2.83 -4.44 0.48
N LEU A 79 4.11 -4.23 0.16
CA LEU A 79 4.67 -4.79 -1.05
C LEU A 79 4.62 -6.32 -1.03
N ASP A 80 4.94 -6.92 0.12
CA ASP A 80 4.88 -8.37 0.25
C ASP A 80 3.44 -8.88 0.10
N ALA A 81 2.48 -8.19 0.68
CA ALA A 81 1.08 -8.59 0.59
C ALA A 81 0.58 -8.51 -0.85
N LEU A 82 0.98 -7.47 -1.60
CA LEU A 82 0.62 -7.38 -3.01
C LEU A 82 1.23 -8.53 -3.80
N ARG A 83 2.49 -8.84 -3.53
CA ARG A 83 3.19 -9.90 -4.26
C ARG A 83 2.63 -11.28 -3.96
N GLU A 84 1.94 -11.45 -2.84
CA GLU A 84 1.32 -12.72 -2.49
C GLU A 84 -0.01 -12.98 -3.19
N LEU A 85 -0.60 -11.96 -3.78
CA LEU A 85 -1.84 -12.14 -4.51
C LEU A 85 -1.56 -12.93 -5.79
N SER A 86 -2.37 -13.95 -6.04
CA SER A 86 -2.08 -14.87 -7.15
C SER A 86 -2.10 -14.20 -8.51
N SER A 87 -2.86 -13.12 -8.66
CA SER A 87 -2.93 -12.41 -9.93
C SER A 87 -1.79 -11.44 -10.14
N VAL A 88 -1.02 -11.12 -9.10
CA VAL A 88 0.04 -10.11 -9.19
C VAL A 88 1.31 -10.74 -9.75
N VAL A 89 1.83 -10.12 -10.79
CA VAL A 89 3.09 -10.52 -11.42
C VAL A 89 4.25 -9.85 -10.68
N SER A 90 4.11 -8.57 -10.38
CA SER A 90 5.13 -7.83 -9.65
C SER A 90 4.51 -6.61 -8.96
N ALA A 91 5.14 -6.18 -7.89
CA ALA A 91 4.77 -4.96 -7.18
C ALA A 91 6.05 -4.34 -6.64
N GLU A 92 6.27 -3.08 -6.97
CA GLU A 92 7.51 -2.40 -6.62
C GLU A 92 7.31 -0.90 -6.56
N LEU A 93 8.24 -0.23 -5.94
CA LEU A 93 8.21 1.22 -5.91
C LEU A 93 8.43 1.76 -7.30
N ALA A 94 7.63 2.73 -7.65
CA ALA A 94 7.71 3.35 -8.96
C ALA A 94 8.54 4.62 -8.90
#